data_4655320dcc06e8cd20e8515db9cbb3b6
#
_entry.id   4655320dcc06e8cd20e8515db9cbb3b6
#
_cell.length_a   1.000
_cell.length_b   1.000
_cell.length_c   1.000
_cell.angle_alpha   90.00
_cell.angle_beta   90.00
_cell.angle_gamma   90.00
#
_symmetry.space_group_name_H-M   'P 1'
#
loop_
_entity.id
_entity.type
_entity.pdbx_description
1 polymer ?
#
loop_
_entity_poly.entity_id
_entity_poly.type
_entity_poly.pdbx_seq_one_letter_code
_entity_poly.pdbx_strand_id
1 'polypeptide(L)'
;YKRQTPNSPVVLAHTTPEGVRLTQRISVDDSYMFTITQGAENKSGAPVTLYPFGQITRSGRPETTDLFILHEGPIGFFGSEGEGLVEADYDDLLEDGPVKHAAEEGWLGFTDKYWAAALVPPQDGKFTGRFMATAEGQLPVYRADFLLAGQSLAPGQSMQATSQFFAGAKTVDAIDGYGDAGVTRFDLLIDWGWFYFLTKPMFTALHFLYALIGNYGIAILLVTVLIKIAFFPL
;
A
#
# COMPACT_ATOMS: atom_id res chain seq x y z
N TYR A 1 4.07 -26.67 7.09
CA TYR A 1 3.95 -25.23 6.83
C TYR A 1 5.16 -24.80 6.02
N LYS A 2 4.95 -24.41 4.75
CA LYS A 2 6.01 -23.74 3.97
C LYS A 2 6.03 -22.27 4.41
N ARG A 3 7.16 -21.83 4.99
CA ARG A 3 7.39 -20.41 5.21
C ARG A 3 7.68 -19.75 3.86
N GLN A 4 6.93 -18.70 3.52
CA GLN A 4 7.19 -17.89 2.35
C GLN A 4 8.34 -16.93 2.67
N THR A 5 9.31 -16.87 1.80
CA THR A 5 10.45 -15.93 1.86
C THR A 5 10.79 -15.50 0.45
N PRO A 6 11.61 -14.48 0.23
CA PRO A 6 12.09 -14.14 -1.12
C PRO A 6 12.69 -15.33 -1.85
N ASN A 7 13.33 -16.26 -1.12
CA ASN A 7 13.99 -17.45 -1.64
C ASN A 7 13.10 -18.70 -1.72
N SER A 8 11.87 -18.65 -1.19
CA SER A 8 10.90 -19.76 -1.24
C SER A 8 9.49 -19.27 -1.66
N PRO A 9 9.34 -18.73 -2.88
CA PRO A 9 8.07 -18.20 -3.35
C PRO A 9 7.03 -19.31 -3.53
N VAL A 10 5.75 -18.95 -3.37
CA VAL A 10 4.64 -19.77 -3.84
C VAL A 10 4.37 -19.46 -5.29
N VAL A 11 4.16 -20.52 -6.09
CA VAL A 11 3.72 -20.38 -7.46
C VAL A 11 2.36 -21.07 -7.62
N LEU A 12 1.37 -20.28 -8.00
CA LEU A 12 0.05 -20.74 -8.38
C LEU A 12 -0.03 -20.76 -9.91
N ALA A 13 -0.69 -21.76 -10.48
CA ALA A 13 -0.90 -21.84 -11.92
C ALA A 13 -2.30 -22.35 -12.19
N HIS A 14 -2.96 -21.77 -13.20
CA HIS A 14 -4.26 -22.17 -13.70
C HIS A 14 -4.28 -22.01 -15.22
N THR A 15 -4.96 -22.92 -15.90
CA THR A 15 -5.21 -22.79 -17.34
C THR A 15 -6.72 -22.64 -17.55
N THR A 16 -7.10 -21.54 -18.20
CA THR A 16 -8.52 -21.29 -18.51
C THR A 16 -9.02 -22.28 -19.58
N PRO A 17 -10.34 -22.50 -19.68
CA PRO A 17 -10.91 -23.35 -20.71
C PRO A 17 -10.55 -22.92 -22.14
N GLU A 18 -10.32 -21.62 -22.36
CA GLU A 18 -9.93 -21.03 -23.64
C GLU A 18 -8.46 -21.25 -23.98
N GLY A 19 -7.66 -21.83 -23.05
CA GLY A 19 -6.25 -22.16 -23.29
C GLY A 19 -5.29 -21.05 -22.89
N VAL A 20 -5.67 -20.11 -22.02
CA VAL A 20 -4.73 -19.14 -21.43
C VAL A 20 -4.18 -19.71 -20.13
N ARG A 21 -2.85 -19.84 -20.04
CA ARG A 21 -2.18 -20.26 -18.82
C ARG A 21 -1.82 -19.03 -17.99
N LEU A 22 -2.42 -18.93 -16.81
CA LEU A 22 -2.16 -17.89 -15.82
C LEU A 22 -1.22 -18.43 -14.75
N THR A 23 -0.27 -17.60 -14.30
CA THR A 23 0.63 -17.91 -13.20
C THR A 23 0.69 -16.74 -12.23
N GLN A 24 0.83 -17.03 -10.94
CA GLN A 24 1.06 -16.03 -9.92
C GLN A 24 2.18 -16.52 -9.01
N ARG A 25 3.27 -15.75 -8.97
CA ARG A 25 4.39 -16.00 -8.09
C ARG A 25 4.36 -15.00 -6.95
N ILE A 26 4.36 -15.48 -5.72
CA ILE A 26 4.27 -14.67 -4.51
C ILE A 26 5.48 -14.95 -3.63
N SER A 27 6.21 -13.92 -3.27
CA SER A 27 7.26 -13.95 -2.25
C SER A 27 7.00 -12.84 -1.23
N VAL A 28 7.60 -12.94 -0.04
CA VAL A 28 7.50 -11.94 1.02
C VAL A 28 8.89 -11.70 1.59
N ASP A 29 9.21 -10.44 1.85
CA ASP A 29 10.43 -10.04 2.55
C ASP A 29 10.29 -10.12 4.09
N ASP A 30 11.30 -9.65 4.81
CA ASP A 30 11.31 -9.69 6.28
C ASP A 30 10.51 -8.52 6.92
N SER A 31 10.04 -7.56 6.12
CA SER A 31 9.35 -6.33 6.57
C SER A 31 7.92 -6.19 6.02
N TYR A 32 7.30 -7.34 5.68
CA TYR A 32 5.89 -7.46 5.28
C TYR A 32 5.54 -6.97 3.87
N MET A 33 6.51 -6.78 2.98
CA MET A 33 6.25 -6.52 1.57
C MET A 33 6.18 -7.83 0.79
N PHE A 34 5.06 -8.07 0.15
CA PHE A 34 4.86 -9.16 -0.79
C PHE A 34 5.16 -8.69 -2.19
N THR A 35 5.99 -9.44 -2.92
CA THR A 35 6.17 -9.25 -4.36
C THR A 35 5.31 -10.27 -5.10
N ILE A 36 4.45 -9.78 -5.99
CA ILE A 36 3.47 -10.56 -6.72
C ILE A 36 3.76 -10.39 -8.21
N THR A 37 4.25 -11.45 -8.87
CA THR A 37 4.41 -11.49 -10.32
C THR A 37 3.29 -12.29 -10.95
N GLN A 38 2.45 -11.61 -11.70
CA GLN A 38 1.37 -12.19 -12.50
C GLN A 38 1.92 -12.47 -13.90
N GLY A 39 1.81 -13.73 -14.36
CA GLY A 39 2.21 -14.15 -15.70
C GLY A 39 1.03 -14.71 -16.47
N ALA A 40 1.00 -14.48 -17.77
CA ALA A 40 0.05 -15.09 -18.66
C ALA A 40 0.75 -15.59 -19.94
N GLU A 41 0.36 -16.77 -20.42
CA GLU A 41 0.81 -17.37 -21.67
C GLU A 41 -0.44 -17.75 -22.50
N ASN A 42 -0.58 -17.18 -23.68
CA ASN A 42 -1.69 -17.48 -24.56
C ASN A 42 -1.41 -18.76 -25.35
N LYS A 43 -1.96 -19.89 -24.90
CA LYS A 43 -1.93 -21.20 -25.61
C LYS A 43 -3.18 -21.46 -26.45
N SER A 44 -4.05 -20.45 -26.58
CA SER A 44 -5.23 -20.54 -27.43
C SER A 44 -4.90 -20.31 -28.90
N GLY A 45 -5.89 -20.55 -29.78
CA GLY A 45 -5.74 -20.29 -31.21
C GLY A 45 -6.07 -18.86 -31.65
N ALA A 46 -6.42 -17.94 -30.71
CA ALA A 46 -6.84 -16.57 -31.01
C ALA A 46 -6.13 -15.55 -30.12
N PRO A 47 -5.98 -14.26 -30.54
CA PRO A 47 -5.47 -13.21 -29.68
C PRO A 47 -6.38 -13.00 -28.46
N VAL A 48 -5.79 -12.72 -27.29
CA VAL A 48 -6.50 -12.39 -26.06
C VAL A 48 -5.96 -11.07 -25.49
N THR A 49 -6.84 -10.25 -24.93
CA THR A 49 -6.43 -9.02 -24.20
C THR A 49 -6.59 -9.26 -22.70
N LEU A 50 -5.53 -9.02 -21.96
CA LEU A 50 -5.47 -9.22 -20.51
C LEU A 50 -5.11 -7.92 -19.81
N TYR A 51 -5.69 -7.72 -18.64
CA TYR A 51 -5.49 -6.55 -17.80
C TYR A 51 -4.96 -7.00 -16.44
N PRO A 52 -3.66 -6.79 -16.13
CA PRO A 52 -3.17 -7.07 -14.79
C PRO A 52 -3.86 -6.16 -13.77
N PHE A 53 -4.23 -6.72 -12.62
CA PHE A 53 -4.89 -5.97 -11.55
C PHE A 53 -4.51 -6.51 -10.19
N GLY A 54 -4.73 -5.69 -9.16
CA GLY A 54 -4.68 -6.10 -7.77
C GLY A 54 -5.83 -5.48 -7.00
N GLN A 55 -6.30 -6.19 -5.96
CA GLN A 55 -7.37 -5.68 -5.10
C GLN A 55 -7.18 -6.08 -3.65
N ILE A 56 -7.62 -5.20 -2.75
CA ILE A 56 -7.84 -5.46 -1.34
C ILE A 56 -9.31 -5.30 -1.06
N THR A 57 -9.88 -6.22 -0.30
CA THR A 57 -11.27 -6.16 0.11
C THR A 57 -11.34 -6.19 1.63
N ARG A 58 -12.13 -5.29 2.19
CA ARG A 58 -12.43 -5.21 3.63
C ARG A 58 -13.93 -5.38 3.85
N SER A 59 -14.30 -6.41 4.61
CA SER A 59 -15.70 -6.67 4.96
C SER A 59 -16.03 -6.03 6.30
N GLY A 60 -17.07 -5.23 6.33
CA GLY A 60 -17.49 -4.45 7.48
C GLY A 60 -16.69 -3.17 7.69
N ARG A 61 -17.32 -2.19 8.34
CA ARG A 61 -16.64 -0.99 8.81
C ARG A 61 -15.84 -1.32 10.07
N PRO A 62 -14.54 -1.02 10.14
CA PRO A 62 -13.78 -1.18 11.37
C PRO A 62 -14.27 -0.19 12.43
N GLU A 63 -14.08 -0.53 13.71
CA GLU A 63 -14.17 0.46 14.77
C GLU A 63 -12.96 1.39 14.65
N THR A 64 -13.21 2.63 14.22
CA THR A 64 -12.21 3.68 14.14
C THR A 64 -12.08 4.41 15.47
N THR A 65 -10.93 5.01 15.73
CA THR A 65 -10.76 5.80 16.96
C THR A 65 -11.47 7.16 16.90
N ASP A 66 -12.03 7.53 15.74
CA ASP A 66 -12.69 8.80 15.44
C ASP A 66 -11.91 10.04 15.93
N LEU A 67 -10.58 9.92 15.94
CA LEU A 67 -9.70 11.03 16.25
C LEU A 67 -9.59 11.92 15.01
N PHE A 68 -10.12 13.11 15.05
CA PHE A 68 -10.08 14.11 13.98
C PHE A 68 -8.69 14.37 13.38
N ILE A 69 -7.64 14.02 14.09
CA ILE A 69 -6.25 14.24 13.69
C ILE A 69 -5.58 13.01 13.06
N LEU A 70 -6.29 11.89 12.91
CA LEU A 70 -5.74 10.63 12.40
C LEU A 70 -6.69 10.04 11.37
N HIS A 71 -6.21 9.87 10.13
CA HIS A 71 -6.98 9.18 9.11
C HIS A 71 -6.90 7.66 9.28
N GLU A 72 -8.07 7.02 9.39
CA GLU A 72 -8.25 5.56 9.41
C GLU A 72 -9.27 5.19 8.33
N GLY A 73 -8.81 4.73 7.17
CA GLY A 73 -9.69 4.47 6.03
C GLY A 73 -8.97 4.11 4.75
N PRO A 74 -9.69 4.17 3.63
CA PRO A 74 -9.10 4.08 2.30
C PRO A 74 -8.14 5.25 2.07
N ILE A 75 -6.93 4.95 1.62
CA ILE A 75 -5.86 5.93 1.40
C ILE A 75 -5.04 5.56 0.17
N GLY A 76 -4.54 6.54 -0.56
CA GLY A 76 -3.64 6.30 -1.68
C GLY A 76 -2.85 7.53 -2.08
N PHE A 77 -1.69 7.30 -2.67
CA PHE A 77 -0.90 8.34 -3.33
C PHE A 77 -0.90 8.08 -4.83
N PHE A 78 -1.29 9.08 -5.59
CA PHE A 78 -1.40 9.06 -7.05
C PHE A 78 -0.51 10.15 -7.62
N GLY A 79 0.70 9.76 -8.06
CA GLY A 79 1.74 10.67 -8.53
C GLY A 79 1.82 10.79 -10.05
N SER A 80 2.74 11.65 -10.51
CA SER A 80 2.97 12.02 -11.93
C SER A 80 1.68 12.47 -12.62
N GLU A 81 1.27 13.72 -12.31
CA GLU A 81 0.02 14.35 -12.78
C GLU A 81 -1.29 13.78 -12.21
N GLY A 82 -1.18 12.89 -11.20
CA GLY A 82 -2.33 12.46 -10.39
C GLY A 82 -2.66 13.46 -9.29
N GLU A 83 -3.64 13.13 -8.46
CA GLU A 83 -4.16 14.04 -7.42
C GLU A 83 -3.27 14.14 -6.16
N GLY A 84 -2.18 13.36 -6.09
CA GLY A 84 -1.31 13.28 -4.91
C GLY A 84 -1.88 12.35 -3.84
N LEU A 85 -1.83 12.78 -2.57
CA LEU A 85 -2.42 12.01 -1.46
C LEU A 85 -3.95 12.16 -1.49
N VAL A 86 -4.64 11.03 -1.50
CA VAL A 86 -6.10 10.92 -1.43
C VAL A 86 -6.46 10.11 -0.19
N GLU A 87 -7.29 10.68 0.63
CA GLU A 87 -7.92 10.06 1.80
C GLU A 87 -9.42 10.02 1.57
N ALA A 88 -10.03 8.86 1.73
CA ALA A 88 -11.47 8.69 1.53
C ALA A 88 -12.14 8.14 2.81
N ASP A 89 -13.32 8.66 3.11
CA ASP A 89 -14.09 8.17 4.22
C ASP A 89 -14.97 6.97 3.84
N TYR A 90 -15.17 6.06 4.78
CA TYR A 90 -16.00 4.88 4.56
C TYR A 90 -17.45 5.24 4.21
N ASP A 91 -18.00 6.28 4.84
CA ASP A 91 -19.37 6.72 4.62
C ASP A 91 -19.54 7.38 3.25
N ASP A 92 -18.59 8.24 2.87
CA ASP A 92 -18.62 8.93 1.57
C ASP A 92 -18.58 7.90 0.41
N LEU A 93 -17.79 6.83 0.53
CA LEU A 93 -17.76 5.78 -0.49
C LEU A 93 -19.09 5.02 -0.62
N LEU A 94 -19.88 4.93 0.45
CA LEU A 94 -21.22 4.32 0.40
C LEU A 94 -22.26 5.27 -0.19
N GLU A 95 -22.13 6.58 0.08
CA GLU A 95 -23.09 7.59 -0.34
C GLU A 95 -22.82 8.09 -1.76
N ASP A 96 -21.56 8.44 -2.07
CA ASP A 96 -21.17 9.07 -3.33
C ASP A 96 -20.74 8.05 -4.40
N GLY A 97 -20.44 6.81 -4.00
CA GLY A 97 -20.05 5.75 -4.90
C GLY A 97 -18.54 5.69 -5.21
N PRO A 98 -18.16 4.98 -6.28
CA PRO A 98 -16.76 4.70 -6.57
C PRO A 98 -15.97 5.93 -7.01
N VAL A 99 -14.78 6.13 -6.44
CA VAL A 99 -13.81 7.17 -6.82
C VAL A 99 -12.66 6.53 -7.59
N LYS A 100 -12.24 7.16 -8.71
CA LYS A 100 -11.18 6.66 -9.59
C LYS A 100 -10.10 7.72 -9.79
N HIS A 101 -8.85 7.28 -9.72
CA HIS A 101 -7.67 8.13 -9.89
C HIS A 101 -6.74 7.49 -10.91
N ALA A 102 -6.32 8.26 -11.90
CA ALA A 102 -5.28 7.87 -12.86
C ALA A 102 -3.91 8.30 -12.33
N ALA A 103 -2.91 7.45 -12.44
CA ALA A 103 -1.55 7.75 -12.01
C ALA A 103 -0.51 6.97 -12.83
N GLU A 104 0.75 7.38 -12.73
CA GLU A 104 1.89 6.66 -13.31
C GLU A 104 2.75 5.99 -12.24
N GLU A 105 2.66 6.48 -11.00
CA GLU A 105 3.35 5.97 -9.83
C GLU A 105 2.49 6.15 -8.57
N GLY A 106 2.78 5.40 -7.52
CA GLY A 106 2.08 5.52 -6.25
C GLY A 106 1.57 4.20 -5.70
N TRP A 107 0.61 4.28 -4.80
CA TRP A 107 0.06 3.14 -4.07
C TRP A 107 -1.36 3.46 -3.59
N LEU A 108 -2.13 2.43 -3.22
CA LEU A 108 -3.48 2.60 -2.67
C LEU A 108 -3.85 1.41 -1.78
N GLY A 109 -4.69 1.65 -0.77
CA GLY A 109 -5.12 0.60 0.13
C GLY A 109 -5.95 1.10 1.30
N PHE A 110 -5.74 0.51 2.45
CA PHE A 110 -6.39 0.86 3.72
C PHE A 110 -5.35 1.08 4.81
N THR A 111 -5.56 2.12 5.60
CA THR A 111 -4.76 2.40 6.77
C THR A 111 -5.64 2.35 8.03
N ASP A 112 -5.11 1.75 9.06
CA ASP A 112 -5.62 1.81 10.44
C ASP A 112 -4.57 2.50 11.31
N LYS A 113 -4.84 2.69 12.58
CA LYS A 113 -3.92 3.38 13.50
C LYS A 113 -2.49 2.86 13.47
N TYR A 114 -2.29 1.55 13.47
CA TYR A 114 -0.97 0.89 13.55
C TYR A 114 -0.65 -0.01 12.37
N TRP A 115 -1.64 -0.38 11.57
CA TRP A 115 -1.53 -1.36 10.50
C TRP A 115 -1.95 -0.74 9.18
N ALA A 116 -1.41 -1.27 8.11
CA ALA A 116 -1.86 -0.91 6.77
C ALA A 116 -1.82 -2.12 5.83
N ALA A 117 -2.66 -2.05 4.82
CA ALA A 117 -2.66 -2.94 3.67
C ALA A 117 -2.65 -2.06 2.41
N ALA A 118 -1.55 -2.06 1.65
CA ALA A 118 -1.37 -1.19 0.50
C ALA A 118 -0.90 -1.97 -0.73
N LEU A 119 -1.60 -1.80 -1.84
CA LEU A 119 -1.18 -2.24 -3.17
C LEU A 119 -0.21 -1.23 -3.74
N VAL A 120 0.88 -1.71 -4.31
CA VAL A 120 1.89 -0.91 -4.99
C VAL A 120 1.99 -1.40 -6.43
N PRO A 121 1.31 -0.75 -7.39
CA PRO A 121 1.46 -1.03 -8.82
C PRO A 121 2.91 -0.80 -9.27
N PRO A 122 3.30 -1.22 -10.49
CA PRO A 122 4.56 -0.79 -11.09
C PRO A 122 4.70 0.74 -11.06
N GLN A 123 5.89 1.23 -10.67
CA GLN A 123 6.14 2.66 -10.47
C GLN A 123 6.60 3.39 -11.75
N ASP A 124 6.57 2.70 -12.88
CA ASP A 124 7.01 3.16 -14.20
C ASP A 124 5.94 2.98 -15.29
N GLY A 125 4.67 2.85 -14.88
CA GLY A 125 3.57 2.56 -15.81
C GLY A 125 2.22 3.10 -15.38
N LYS A 126 1.41 3.49 -16.35
CA LYS A 126 0.05 4.00 -16.12
C LYS A 126 -0.85 2.97 -15.48
N PHE A 127 -1.54 3.38 -14.43
CA PHE A 127 -2.60 2.60 -13.81
C PHE A 127 -3.81 3.47 -13.45
N THR A 128 -4.94 2.82 -13.26
CA THR A 128 -6.12 3.44 -12.66
C THR A 128 -6.35 2.79 -11.29
N GLY A 129 -6.24 3.57 -10.23
CA GLY A 129 -6.64 3.18 -8.88
C GLY A 129 -8.11 3.50 -8.63
N ARG A 130 -8.76 2.72 -7.78
CA ARG A 130 -10.16 2.90 -7.44
C ARG A 130 -10.43 2.52 -6.00
N PHE A 131 -11.22 3.37 -5.34
CA PHE A 131 -11.90 3.05 -4.09
C PHE A 131 -13.37 2.88 -4.35
N MET A 132 -13.99 1.88 -3.74
CA MET A 132 -15.43 1.65 -3.84
C MET A 132 -15.97 0.96 -2.60
N ALA A 133 -17.25 1.16 -2.35
CA ALA A 133 -18.01 0.42 -1.36
C ALA A 133 -19.27 -0.18 -1.99
N THR A 134 -19.68 -1.33 -1.48
CA THR A 134 -20.94 -1.98 -1.86
C THR A 134 -21.64 -2.43 -0.59
N ALA A 135 -22.94 -2.15 -0.53
CA ALA A 135 -23.79 -2.61 0.56
C ALA A 135 -24.34 -4.01 0.19
N GLU A 136 -23.48 -5.03 0.22
CA GLU A 136 -23.88 -6.42 -0.05
C GLU A 136 -24.11 -7.17 1.27
N GLY A 137 -25.34 -7.67 1.46
CA GLY A 137 -25.71 -8.44 2.64
C GLY A 137 -25.87 -7.61 3.91
N GLN A 138 -25.40 -8.13 5.05
CA GLN A 138 -25.55 -7.48 6.36
C GLN A 138 -24.41 -6.50 6.67
N LEU A 139 -23.29 -6.58 5.95
CA LEU A 139 -22.11 -5.74 6.18
C LEU A 139 -21.67 -5.09 4.87
N PRO A 140 -21.29 -3.80 4.90
CA PRO A 140 -20.69 -3.15 3.74
C PRO A 140 -19.35 -3.81 3.38
N VAL A 141 -19.03 -3.81 2.10
CA VAL A 141 -17.75 -4.30 1.57
C VAL A 141 -17.03 -3.16 0.89
N TYR A 142 -15.86 -2.84 1.39
CA TYR A 142 -14.98 -1.80 0.85
C TYR A 142 -13.87 -2.44 0.03
N ARG A 143 -13.51 -1.81 -1.08
CA ARG A 143 -12.47 -2.30 -1.98
C ARG A 143 -11.54 -1.17 -2.40
N ALA A 144 -10.25 -1.45 -2.38
CA ALA A 144 -9.21 -0.69 -3.06
C ALA A 144 -8.64 -1.58 -4.16
N ASP A 145 -8.65 -1.13 -5.40
CA ASP A 145 -8.10 -1.90 -6.53
C ASP A 145 -7.34 -1.00 -7.50
N PHE A 146 -6.41 -1.60 -8.24
CA PHE A 146 -5.77 -0.97 -9.39
C PHE A 146 -5.91 -1.84 -10.64
N LEU A 147 -5.93 -1.19 -11.79
CA LEU A 147 -5.96 -1.82 -13.10
C LEU A 147 -4.86 -1.22 -13.98
N LEU A 148 -4.01 -2.10 -14.54
CA LEU A 148 -3.00 -1.69 -15.53
C LEU A 148 -3.60 -1.66 -16.94
N ALA A 149 -2.87 -1.05 -17.88
CA ALA A 149 -3.24 -1.05 -19.28
C ALA A 149 -3.36 -2.47 -19.85
N GLY A 150 -4.35 -2.68 -20.70
CA GLY A 150 -4.57 -3.95 -21.37
C GLY A 150 -3.43 -4.30 -22.33
N GLN A 151 -2.99 -5.56 -22.31
CA GLN A 151 -1.99 -6.08 -23.23
C GLN A 151 -2.63 -7.18 -24.10
N SER A 152 -2.50 -7.02 -25.43
CA SER A 152 -2.95 -8.03 -26.38
C SER A 152 -1.86 -9.04 -26.63
N LEU A 153 -2.17 -10.33 -26.43
CA LEU A 153 -1.27 -11.45 -26.62
C LEU A 153 -1.75 -12.28 -27.82
N ALA A 154 -0.95 -12.34 -28.87
CA ALA A 154 -1.18 -13.29 -29.96
C ALA A 154 -0.95 -14.74 -29.46
N PRO A 155 -1.45 -15.76 -30.18
CA PRO A 155 -1.17 -17.15 -29.87
C PRO A 155 0.33 -17.43 -29.68
N GLY A 156 0.71 -18.10 -28.60
CA GLY A 156 2.10 -18.39 -28.22
C GLY A 156 2.84 -17.25 -27.52
N GLN A 157 2.28 -16.07 -27.40
CA GLN A 157 2.90 -14.96 -26.67
C GLN A 157 2.63 -15.05 -25.15
N SER A 158 3.51 -14.43 -24.37
CA SER A 158 3.39 -14.33 -22.93
C SER A 158 3.63 -12.90 -22.44
N MET A 159 3.09 -12.58 -21.25
CA MET A 159 3.32 -11.34 -20.55
C MET A 159 3.61 -11.59 -19.08
N GLN A 160 4.21 -10.60 -18.43
CA GLN A 160 4.36 -10.56 -16.98
C GLN A 160 4.13 -9.14 -16.48
N ALA A 161 3.50 -9.03 -15.32
CA ALA A 161 3.37 -7.79 -14.56
C ALA A 161 3.74 -8.07 -13.11
N THR A 162 4.59 -7.22 -12.53
CA THR A 162 4.99 -7.34 -11.12
C THR A 162 4.43 -6.15 -10.35
N SER A 163 3.76 -6.42 -9.27
CA SER A 163 3.28 -5.46 -8.29
C SER A 163 3.72 -5.87 -6.90
N GLN A 164 3.60 -4.95 -5.94
CA GLN A 164 3.88 -5.26 -4.54
C GLN A 164 2.63 -5.07 -3.70
N PHE A 165 2.61 -5.68 -2.54
CA PHE A 165 1.54 -5.59 -1.57
C PHE A 165 2.14 -5.54 -0.17
N PHE A 166 1.98 -4.41 0.49
CA PHE A 166 2.35 -4.27 1.89
C PHE A 166 1.18 -4.69 2.78
N ALA A 167 1.43 -5.55 3.76
CA ALA A 167 0.43 -5.93 4.75
C ALA A 167 1.09 -6.12 6.11
N GLY A 168 1.17 -5.06 6.90
CA GLY A 168 1.94 -5.10 8.14
C GLY A 168 1.76 -3.89 9.05
N ALA A 169 2.56 -3.88 10.12
CA ALA A 169 2.66 -2.74 11.01
C ALA A 169 3.38 -1.58 10.34
N LYS A 170 2.84 -0.37 10.50
CA LYS A 170 3.43 0.88 9.97
C LYS A 170 4.63 1.32 10.82
N THR A 171 5.73 0.55 10.80
CA THR A 171 6.96 0.99 11.44
C THR A 171 7.69 1.97 10.52
N VAL A 172 8.26 3.03 11.10
CA VAL A 172 8.94 4.09 10.34
C VAL A 172 10.06 3.51 9.49
N ASP A 173 10.88 2.62 10.08
CA ASP A 173 12.02 2.00 9.39
C ASP A 173 11.58 1.20 8.15
N ALA A 174 10.48 0.43 8.24
CA ALA A 174 9.97 -0.33 7.11
C ALA A 174 9.38 0.59 6.01
N ILE A 175 8.59 1.57 6.40
CA ILE A 175 7.93 2.50 5.49
C ILE A 175 8.95 3.39 4.77
N ASP A 176 9.88 4.01 5.51
CA ASP A 176 10.94 4.82 4.92
C ASP A 176 11.87 3.95 4.03
N GLY A 177 12.20 2.71 4.46
CA GLY A 177 12.99 1.77 3.67
C GLY A 177 12.35 1.38 2.32
N TYR A 178 11.03 1.22 2.26
CA TYR A 178 10.33 1.00 0.98
C TYR A 178 10.24 2.26 0.13
N GLY A 179 10.13 3.44 0.74
CA GLY A 179 10.28 4.71 0.04
C GLY A 179 11.64 4.84 -0.64
N ASP A 180 12.72 4.55 0.09
CA ASP A 180 14.09 4.55 -0.43
C ASP A 180 14.32 3.47 -1.52
N ALA A 181 13.58 2.36 -1.44
CA ALA A 181 13.58 1.30 -2.45
C ALA A 181 12.75 1.63 -3.71
N GLY A 182 12.14 2.81 -3.78
CA GLY A 182 11.48 3.34 -4.97
C GLY A 182 9.95 3.32 -4.96
N VAL A 183 9.30 3.06 -3.82
CA VAL A 183 7.85 3.27 -3.70
C VAL A 183 7.57 4.74 -3.43
N THR A 184 7.09 5.44 -4.44
CA THR A 184 6.91 6.89 -4.41
C THR A 184 6.01 7.33 -3.26
N ARG A 185 6.53 8.23 -2.40
CA ARG A 185 5.82 8.83 -1.26
C ARG A 185 5.17 7.82 -0.32
N PHE A 186 5.81 6.67 -0.12
CA PHE A 186 5.28 5.65 0.82
C PHE A 186 5.31 6.13 2.27
N ASP A 187 6.14 7.12 2.57
CA ASP A 187 6.18 7.83 3.85
C ASP A 187 4.83 8.41 4.29
N LEU A 188 3.94 8.75 3.34
CA LEU A 188 2.60 9.28 3.59
C LEU A 188 1.61 8.21 4.13
N LEU A 189 1.98 6.93 4.11
CA LEU A 189 1.18 5.87 4.74
C LEU A 189 1.13 6.02 6.28
N ILE A 190 2.12 6.72 6.85
CA ILE A 190 2.13 7.16 8.25
C ILE A 190 1.60 8.57 8.29
N ASP A 191 0.46 8.76 8.96
CA ASP A 191 -0.05 10.10 9.22
C ASP A 191 0.77 10.78 10.34
N TRP A 192 1.59 11.74 9.92
CA TRP A 192 2.39 12.57 10.82
C TRP A 192 1.62 13.80 11.34
N GLY A 193 0.41 14.00 10.87
CA GLY A 193 -0.43 15.14 11.17
C GLY A 193 0.06 16.46 10.52
N TRP A 194 -0.65 17.54 10.77
CA TRP A 194 -0.39 18.86 10.19
C TRP A 194 1.01 19.42 10.47
N PHE A 195 1.60 19.03 11.60
CA PHE A 195 2.94 19.48 12.01
C PHE A 195 4.03 18.45 11.64
N TYR A 196 3.88 17.73 10.50
CA TYR A 196 4.83 16.68 10.09
C TYR A 196 6.29 17.16 10.09
N PHE A 197 6.54 18.43 9.73
CA PHE A 197 7.87 19.03 9.73
C PHE A 197 8.50 19.13 11.13
N LEU A 198 7.70 19.03 12.18
CA LEU A 198 8.14 18.98 13.58
C LEU A 198 8.05 17.56 14.14
N THR A 199 6.96 16.85 13.87
CA THR A 199 6.70 15.53 14.44
C THR A 199 7.67 14.47 13.93
N LYS A 200 7.96 14.44 12.62
CA LYS A 200 8.91 13.48 12.03
C LYS A 200 10.35 13.68 12.55
N PRO A 201 10.94 14.89 12.58
CA PRO A 201 12.25 15.11 13.20
C PRO A 201 12.30 14.80 14.71
N MET A 202 11.25 15.14 15.46
CA MET A 202 11.17 14.77 16.88
C MET A 202 11.16 13.26 17.09
N PHE A 203 10.41 12.55 16.28
CA PHE A 203 10.38 11.08 16.31
C PHE A 203 11.77 10.51 15.97
N THR A 204 12.42 11.02 14.92
CA THR A 204 13.77 10.60 14.51
C THR A 204 14.78 10.81 15.63
N ALA A 205 14.75 11.98 16.31
CA ALA A 205 15.60 12.26 17.45
C ALA A 205 15.33 11.29 18.62
N LEU A 206 14.06 11.01 18.89
CA LEU A 206 13.64 10.06 19.92
C LEU A 206 14.14 8.64 19.61
N HIS A 207 13.96 8.19 18.36
CA HIS A 207 14.39 6.88 17.90
C HIS A 207 15.92 6.73 17.95
N PHE A 208 16.65 7.76 17.53
CA PHE A 208 18.12 7.80 17.64
C PHE A 208 18.59 7.67 19.09
N LEU A 209 18.01 8.43 20.02
CA LEU A 209 18.34 8.31 21.44
C LEU A 209 17.96 6.96 22.03
N TYR A 210 16.83 6.41 21.61
CA TYR A 210 16.44 5.05 21.99
C TYR A 210 17.46 4.00 21.51
N ALA A 211 17.93 4.11 20.26
CA ALA A 211 18.93 3.20 19.71
C ALA A 211 20.26 3.24 20.50
N LEU A 212 20.64 4.40 21.06
CA LEU A 212 21.84 4.56 21.90
C LEU A 212 21.66 4.02 23.31
N ILE A 213 20.47 4.20 23.90
CA ILE A 213 20.24 4.01 25.35
C ILE A 213 19.50 2.70 25.62
N GLY A 214 18.73 2.20 24.68
CA GLY A 214 17.88 0.99 24.82
C GLY A 214 16.64 1.19 25.68
N ASN A 215 16.29 2.46 26.04
CA ASN A 215 15.15 2.75 26.90
C ASN A 215 14.37 3.99 26.40
N TYR A 216 13.14 3.81 25.94
CA TYR A 216 12.28 4.89 25.43
C TYR A 216 11.95 5.92 26.52
N GLY A 217 11.75 5.55 27.78
CA GLY A 217 11.45 6.48 28.86
C GLY A 217 12.57 7.50 29.06
N ILE A 218 13.82 7.04 29.09
CA ILE A 218 15.00 7.91 29.21
C ILE A 218 15.14 8.78 27.95
N ALA A 219 14.93 8.20 26.75
CA ALA A 219 14.97 8.95 25.49
C ALA A 219 13.94 10.09 25.47
N ILE A 220 12.69 9.88 25.92
CA ILE A 220 11.66 10.92 26.04
C ILE A 220 12.09 12.03 26.99
N LEU A 221 12.65 11.70 28.16
CA LEU A 221 13.13 12.69 29.11
C LEU A 221 14.25 13.55 28.51
N LEU A 222 15.20 12.92 27.80
CA LEU A 222 16.30 13.65 27.16
C LEU A 222 15.81 14.56 26.02
N VAL A 223 14.91 14.08 25.15
CA VAL A 223 14.30 14.94 24.11
C VAL A 223 13.58 16.12 24.76
N THR A 224 12.83 15.88 25.83
CA THR A 224 12.13 16.95 26.54
C THR A 224 13.10 18.00 27.11
N VAL A 225 14.22 17.57 27.70
CA VAL A 225 15.26 18.49 28.20
C VAL A 225 15.90 19.28 27.06
N LEU A 226 16.25 18.63 25.94
CA LEU A 226 16.83 19.29 24.76
C LEU A 226 15.89 20.36 24.20
N ILE A 227 14.58 20.04 24.08
CA ILE A 227 13.57 20.99 23.62
C ILE A 227 13.48 22.17 24.59
N LYS A 228 13.44 21.94 25.90
CA LYS A 228 13.40 23.02 26.91
C LYS A 228 14.64 23.89 26.85
N ILE A 229 15.83 23.32 26.65
CA ILE A 229 17.05 24.09 26.48
C ILE A 229 16.99 24.98 25.23
N ALA A 230 16.52 24.43 24.10
CA ALA A 230 16.38 25.16 22.84
C ALA A 230 15.40 26.34 22.94
N PHE A 231 14.32 26.18 23.70
CA PHE A 231 13.30 27.22 23.88
C PHE A 231 13.52 28.10 25.13
N PHE A 232 14.55 27.82 25.95
CA PHE A 232 14.81 28.60 27.16
C PHE A 232 15.16 30.09 26.92
N PRO A 233 15.82 30.47 25.79
CA PRO A 233 16.11 31.88 25.52
C PRO A 233 14.90 32.67 24.98
N LEU A 234 13.79 32.03 24.67
CA LEU A 234 12.54 32.64 24.19
C LEU A 234 11.58 32.92 25.34
#